data_62e035709133750608e8164b1ab1e7ca
#
_entry.id   62e035709133750608e8164b1ab1e7ca
#
_cell.length_a   1.000
_cell.length_b   1.000
_cell.length_c   1.000
_cell.angle_alpha   90.00
_cell.angle_beta   90.00
_cell.angle_gamma   90.00
#
_symmetry.space_group_name_H-M   'P 1'
#
loop_
_entity.id
_entity.type
_entity.pdbx_description
1 polymer ?
#
loop_
_entity_poly.entity_id
_entity_poly.type
_entity_poly.pdbx_seq_one_letter_code
_entity_poly.pdbx_strand_id
1 'polypeptide(L)'
;IRDSSYCDTKWANKGDASFEIMDENEIYGLIKKSGIRNVTITGGEPLFRKDMAILLELLDNDRELSVEIETNGSVDLKPYLPVCKNISFTMDYKLPTSRMEEQMCLGNFEILRNIDTVKFVSGSIKDLEKVEEIIQKYDLCKRTKVYISPVFGNIDPADIVEFMKERKMNKVRLQLQLHKFIWDPDKKGV
;
A
#
# COMPACT_ATOMS: atom_id res chain seq x y z
N ILE A 1 2.39 7.86 9.41
CA ILE A 1 1.24 7.31 10.15
C ILE A 1 1.75 6.13 11.00
N ARG A 2 2.43 6.43 12.14
CA ARG A 2 3.09 5.41 12.97
C ARG A 2 2.14 4.62 13.87
N ASP A 3 0.92 5.10 14.09
CA ASP A 3 0.04 4.63 15.18
C ASP A 3 -1.28 4.03 14.67
N SER A 4 -1.31 3.48 13.45
CA SER A 4 -2.49 2.72 12.98
C SER A 4 -2.80 1.58 13.96
N SER A 5 -4.07 1.43 14.34
CA SER A 5 -4.52 0.50 15.36
C SER A 5 -4.19 -0.97 15.04
N TYR A 6 -4.10 -1.32 13.76
CA TYR A 6 -3.90 -2.67 13.24
C TYR A 6 -2.61 -2.88 12.44
N CYS A 7 -1.59 -2.03 12.62
CA CYS A 7 -0.29 -2.23 11.98
C CYS A 7 0.40 -3.48 12.54
N ASP A 8 0.68 -4.46 11.70
CA ASP A 8 1.35 -5.73 12.05
C ASP A 8 2.88 -5.60 12.09
N THR A 9 3.44 -4.53 11.53
CA THR A 9 4.89 -4.25 11.51
C THR A 9 5.34 -3.21 12.54
N LYS A 10 4.55 -2.94 13.58
CA LYS A 10 4.93 -2.00 14.66
C LYS A 10 6.29 -2.30 15.29
N TRP A 11 6.69 -3.57 15.30
CA TRP A 11 7.97 -3.99 15.84
C TRP A 11 9.17 -3.42 15.07
N ALA A 12 9.05 -3.26 13.75
CA ALA A 12 10.11 -2.72 12.89
C ALA A 12 10.28 -1.19 13.05
N ASN A 13 9.28 -0.50 13.60
CA ASN A 13 9.30 0.96 13.81
C ASN A 13 9.72 1.36 15.23
N LYS A 14 10.11 0.41 16.08
CA LYS A 14 10.63 0.69 17.43
C LYS A 14 12.05 1.26 17.35
N GLY A 15 12.39 2.14 18.30
CA GLY A 15 13.69 2.79 18.37
C GLY A 15 14.88 1.85 18.60
N ASP A 16 14.61 0.62 19.06
CA ASP A 16 15.58 -0.46 19.30
C ASP A 16 15.61 -1.52 18.18
N ALA A 17 14.84 -1.33 17.11
CA ALA A 17 14.89 -2.23 15.95
C ALA A 17 16.27 -2.15 15.27
N SER A 18 16.85 -3.30 14.97
CA SER A 18 18.07 -3.36 14.18
C SER A 18 17.81 -2.91 12.74
N PHE A 19 18.69 -2.09 12.20
CA PHE A 19 18.62 -1.63 10.80
C PHE A 19 20.03 -1.51 10.23
N GLU A 20 20.08 -1.56 8.92
CA GLU A 20 21.30 -1.33 8.13
C GLU A 20 21.13 -0.03 7.34
N ILE A 21 22.16 0.80 7.30
CA ILE A 21 22.19 2.02 6.48
C ILE A 21 22.87 1.67 5.18
N MET A 22 22.15 1.88 4.08
CA MET A 22 22.65 1.64 2.73
C MET A 22 22.37 2.85 1.85
N ASP A 23 23.25 3.13 0.91
CA ASP A 23 22.98 4.09 -0.14
C ASP A 23 22.13 3.47 -1.28
N GLU A 24 21.68 4.30 -2.21
CA GLU A 24 20.78 3.89 -3.28
C GLU A 24 21.43 2.88 -4.24
N ASN A 25 22.74 2.98 -4.47
CA ASN A 25 23.50 2.07 -5.34
C ASN A 25 23.71 0.72 -4.65
N GLU A 26 23.95 0.71 -3.35
CA GLU A 26 24.05 -0.51 -2.54
C GLU A 26 22.72 -1.27 -2.56
N ILE A 27 21.59 -0.58 -2.35
CA ILE A 27 20.26 -1.16 -2.42
C ILE A 27 19.99 -1.73 -3.81
N TYR A 28 20.23 -0.94 -4.86
CA TYR A 28 20.07 -1.39 -6.24
C TYR A 28 20.94 -2.61 -6.55
N GLY A 29 22.21 -2.59 -6.12
CA GLY A 29 23.14 -3.73 -6.28
C GLY A 29 22.64 -5.01 -5.60
N LEU A 30 22.06 -4.91 -4.40
CA LEU A 30 21.46 -6.05 -3.71
C LEU A 30 20.25 -6.60 -4.46
N ILE A 31 19.38 -5.74 -4.97
CA ILE A 31 18.23 -6.15 -5.79
C ILE A 31 18.71 -6.92 -7.02
N LYS A 32 19.66 -6.39 -7.78
CA LYS A 32 20.20 -7.07 -8.96
C LYS A 32 20.87 -8.40 -8.61
N LYS A 33 21.64 -8.46 -7.51
CA LYS A 33 22.31 -9.68 -7.04
C LYS A 33 21.31 -10.77 -6.63
N SER A 34 20.13 -10.40 -6.14
CA SER A 34 19.09 -11.37 -5.75
C SER A 34 18.55 -12.17 -6.93
N GLY A 35 18.60 -11.62 -8.15
CA GLY A 35 17.98 -12.18 -9.34
C GLY A 35 16.44 -12.11 -9.36
N ILE A 36 15.83 -11.50 -8.34
CA ILE A 36 14.37 -11.32 -8.24
C ILE A 36 13.96 -10.05 -8.99
N ARG A 37 12.93 -10.16 -9.82
CA ARG A 37 12.48 -9.03 -10.66
C ARG A 37 11.34 -8.23 -10.04
N ASN A 38 10.55 -8.84 -9.16
CA ASN A 38 9.45 -8.16 -8.47
C ASN A 38 9.98 -7.53 -7.19
N VAL A 39 9.92 -6.21 -7.10
CA VAL A 39 10.44 -5.42 -5.98
C VAL A 39 9.32 -4.61 -5.38
N THR A 40 9.09 -4.75 -4.08
CA THR A 40 8.18 -3.90 -3.32
C THR A 40 8.98 -3.02 -2.37
N ILE A 41 8.87 -1.71 -2.53
CA ILE A 41 9.42 -0.72 -1.61
C ILE A 41 8.35 -0.40 -0.60
N THR A 42 8.63 -0.67 0.66
CA THR A 42 7.70 -0.46 1.77
C THR A 42 8.46 0.04 3.01
N GLY A 43 7.80 0.11 4.14
CA GLY A 43 8.40 0.49 5.43
C GLY A 43 7.36 1.11 6.34
N GLY A 44 7.75 2.11 7.15
CA GLY A 44 6.77 2.98 7.82
C GLY A 44 6.02 3.83 6.79
N GLU A 45 6.76 4.74 6.14
CA GLU A 45 6.37 5.47 4.93
C GLU A 45 7.65 5.71 4.10
N PRO A 46 7.85 4.99 2.99
CA PRO A 46 9.08 5.09 2.22
C PRO A 46 9.31 6.48 1.63
N LEU A 47 8.23 7.19 1.28
CA LEU A 47 8.30 8.50 0.63
C LEU A 47 8.64 9.65 1.58
N PHE A 48 8.77 9.41 2.88
CA PHE A 48 9.32 10.42 3.81
C PHE A 48 10.82 10.63 3.67
N ARG A 49 11.55 9.69 3.05
CA ARG A 49 12.97 9.83 2.84
C ARG A 49 13.26 10.78 1.69
N LYS A 50 14.10 11.79 1.93
CA LYS A 50 14.45 12.81 0.92
C LYS A 50 15.19 12.22 -0.27
N ASP A 51 16.00 11.17 -0.04
CA ASP A 51 16.86 10.53 -1.04
C ASP A 51 16.11 9.47 -1.86
N MET A 52 14.85 9.18 -1.51
CA MET A 52 14.03 8.17 -2.19
C MET A 52 13.95 8.40 -3.70
N ALA A 53 13.88 9.65 -4.15
CA ALA A 53 13.78 9.95 -5.58
C ALA A 53 14.95 9.41 -6.40
N ILE A 54 16.17 9.37 -5.84
CA ILE A 54 17.37 8.85 -6.51
C ILE A 54 17.23 7.33 -6.71
N LEU A 55 16.85 6.61 -5.65
CA LEU A 55 16.60 5.17 -5.75
C LEU A 55 15.50 4.85 -6.76
N LEU A 56 14.40 5.62 -6.74
CA LEU A 56 13.28 5.41 -7.66
C LEU A 56 13.68 5.64 -9.10
N GLU A 57 14.54 6.63 -9.39
CA GLU A 57 15.05 6.87 -10.74
C GLU A 57 15.92 5.69 -11.24
N LEU A 58 16.80 5.15 -10.38
CA LEU A 58 17.59 3.94 -10.71
C LEU A 58 16.67 2.76 -11.05
N LEU A 59 15.65 2.52 -10.22
CA LEU A 59 14.73 1.40 -10.39
C LEU A 59 13.79 1.58 -11.59
N ASP A 60 13.29 2.80 -11.86
CA ASP A 60 12.39 3.07 -13.00
C ASP A 60 13.09 2.91 -14.35
N ASN A 61 14.42 3.16 -14.39
CA ASN A 61 15.24 3.00 -15.59
C ASN A 61 15.57 1.53 -15.90
N ASP A 62 15.48 0.63 -14.93
CA ASP A 62 15.71 -0.80 -15.11
C ASP A 62 14.46 -1.53 -15.58
N ARG A 63 14.38 -1.79 -16.90
CA ARG A 63 13.22 -2.44 -17.55
C ARG A 63 13.06 -3.92 -17.22
N GLU A 64 14.03 -4.54 -16.57
CA GLU A 64 13.91 -5.92 -16.10
C GLU A 64 13.14 -6.02 -14.78
N LEU A 65 13.04 -4.92 -14.03
CA LEU A 65 12.38 -4.87 -12.75
C LEU A 65 10.90 -4.48 -12.89
N SER A 66 10.06 -5.11 -12.09
CA SER A 66 8.68 -4.71 -11.81
C SER A 66 8.64 -4.15 -10.40
N VAL A 67 8.50 -2.84 -10.28
CA VAL A 67 8.63 -2.14 -8.99
C VAL A 67 7.30 -1.57 -8.55
N GLU A 68 6.98 -1.77 -7.29
CA GLU A 68 5.81 -1.24 -6.60
C GLU A 68 6.23 -0.50 -5.34
N ILE A 69 5.58 0.62 -5.04
CA ILE A 69 5.75 1.36 -3.79
C ILE A 69 4.46 1.21 -2.97
N GLU A 70 4.54 0.58 -1.81
CA GLU A 70 3.48 0.60 -0.82
C GLU A 70 3.60 1.86 0.05
N THR A 71 2.65 2.78 -0.10
CA THR A 71 2.58 4.03 0.66
C THR A 71 1.32 4.08 1.52
N ASN A 72 1.42 4.70 2.69
CA ASN A 72 0.25 4.95 3.54
C ASN A 72 -0.62 6.13 3.09
N GLY A 73 -0.27 6.77 1.96
CA GLY A 73 -1.04 7.86 1.33
C GLY A 73 -1.00 9.21 2.05
N SER A 74 -0.16 9.40 3.06
CA SER A 74 -0.03 10.69 3.78
C SER A 74 0.89 11.68 3.07
N VAL A 75 1.75 11.19 2.16
CA VAL A 75 2.68 12.01 1.37
C VAL A 75 2.04 12.35 0.03
N ASP A 76 2.25 13.57 -0.44
CA ASP A 76 1.88 13.96 -1.80
C ASP A 76 2.71 13.17 -2.82
N LEU A 77 2.04 12.41 -3.69
CA LEU A 77 2.67 11.60 -4.72
C LEU A 77 3.10 12.39 -5.95
N LYS A 78 2.58 13.59 -6.13
CA LYS A 78 2.82 14.42 -7.33
C LYS A 78 4.31 14.67 -7.63
N PRO A 79 5.18 14.93 -6.63
CA PRO A 79 6.62 15.11 -6.88
C PRO A 79 7.32 13.86 -7.43
N TYR A 80 6.77 12.66 -7.18
CA TYR A 80 7.38 11.38 -7.58
C TYR A 80 6.95 10.91 -8.97
N LEU A 81 5.84 11.42 -9.52
CA LEU A 81 5.34 11.00 -10.83
C LEU A 81 6.37 11.15 -11.97
N PRO A 82 7.22 12.20 -12.03
CA PRO A 82 8.21 12.34 -13.09
C PRO A 82 9.27 11.23 -13.10
N VAL A 83 9.61 10.70 -11.93
CA VAL A 83 10.65 9.65 -11.75
C VAL A 83 10.06 8.23 -11.64
N CYS A 84 8.75 8.10 -11.47
CA CYS A 84 8.04 6.82 -11.35
C CYS A 84 7.14 6.56 -12.57
N LYS A 85 7.70 6.53 -13.78
CA LYS A 85 6.91 6.32 -15.02
C LYS A 85 6.41 4.88 -15.13
N ASN A 86 7.23 3.92 -14.72
CA ASN A 86 6.95 2.48 -14.77
C ASN A 86 6.71 1.87 -13.39
N ILE A 87 7.14 2.54 -12.33
CA ILE A 87 6.90 2.15 -10.95
C ILE A 87 5.43 2.44 -10.60
N SER A 88 4.74 1.45 -10.02
CA SER A 88 3.37 1.61 -9.55
C SER A 88 3.31 2.00 -8.07
N PHE A 89 2.26 2.73 -7.70
CA PHE A 89 1.94 2.99 -6.29
C PHE A 89 0.80 2.07 -5.85
N THR A 90 0.94 1.45 -4.69
CA THR A 90 -0.16 0.87 -3.93
C THR A 90 -0.40 1.76 -2.72
N MET A 91 -1.44 2.60 -2.83
CA MET A 91 -1.81 3.55 -1.78
C MET A 91 -2.80 2.89 -0.81
N ASP A 92 -2.37 2.64 0.42
CA ASP A 92 -3.20 2.12 1.50
C ASP A 92 -4.00 3.28 2.15
N TYR A 93 -5.26 3.45 1.74
CA TYR A 93 -6.13 4.45 2.34
C TYR A 93 -6.53 4.06 3.76
N LYS A 94 -6.27 4.96 4.69
CA LYS A 94 -6.55 4.74 6.12
C LYS A 94 -7.99 5.07 6.45
N LEU A 95 -8.79 4.01 6.62
CA LEU A 95 -10.21 4.07 6.95
C LEU A 95 -10.46 4.51 8.41
N PRO A 96 -11.69 4.88 8.79
CA PRO A 96 -12.03 5.36 10.14
C PRO A 96 -11.55 4.46 11.28
N THR A 97 -11.66 3.13 11.13
CA THR A 97 -11.16 2.16 12.14
C THR A 97 -9.66 2.30 12.40
N SER A 98 -8.89 2.77 11.43
CA SER A 98 -7.45 3.03 11.60
C SER A 98 -7.13 4.21 12.51
N ARG A 99 -8.08 5.14 12.69
CA ARG A 99 -7.95 6.46 13.34
C ARG A 99 -6.92 7.39 12.69
N MET A 100 -6.59 7.14 11.42
CA MET A 100 -5.55 7.88 10.68
C MET A 100 -6.08 8.55 9.41
N GLU A 101 -7.39 8.54 9.18
CA GLU A 101 -8.01 9.09 7.96
C GLU A 101 -7.66 10.57 7.74
N GLU A 102 -7.61 11.37 8.79
CA GLU A 102 -7.29 12.82 8.73
C GLU A 102 -5.85 13.10 8.23
N GLN A 103 -4.98 12.10 8.28
CA GLN A 103 -3.59 12.22 7.83
C GLN A 103 -3.42 11.98 6.32
N MET A 104 -4.49 11.62 5.62
CA MET A 104 -4.44 11.27 4.21
C MET A 104 -4.29 12.49 3.31
N CYS A 105 -3.39 12.41 2.33
CA CYS A 105 -3.30 13.38 1.24
C CYS A 105 -4.36 13.06 0.18
N LEU A 106 -5.57 13.62 0.31
CA LEU A 106 -6.69 13.29 -0.58
C LEU A 106 -6.44 13.69 -2.04
N GLY A 107 -5.56 14.67 -2.30
CA GLY A 107 -5.14 15.06 -3.66
C GLY A 107 -4.50 13.91 -4.44
N ASN A 108 -3.98 12.90 -3.76
CA ASN A 108 -3.41 11.72 -4.42
C ASN A 108 -4.43 10.98 -5.27
N PHE A 109 -5.70 10.94 -4.89
CA PHE A 109 -6.74 10.28 -5.67
C PHE A 109 -6.90 10.86 -7.08
N GLU A 110 -6.59 12.15 -7.27
CA GLU A 110 -6.74 12.82 -8.56
C GLU A 110 -5.62 12.47 -9.55
N ILE A 111 -4.47 12.02 -9.04
CA ILE A 111 -3.25 11.79 -9.81
C ILE A 111 -2.89 10.32 -10.00
N LEU A 112 -3.60 9.40 -9.34
CA LEU A 112 -3.39 7.96 -9.52
C LEU A 112 -3.68 7.53 -10.97
N ARG A 113 -2.86 6.60 -11.45
CA ARG A 113 -2.84 6.10 -12.83
C ARG A 113 -3.44 4.69 -12.90
N ASN A 114 -3.68 4.20 -14.09
CA ASN A 114 -4.22 2.85 -14.33
C ASN A 114 -3.25 1.71 -13.91
N ILE A 115 -1.96 2.01 -13.76
CA ILE A 115 -0.97 1.07 -13.22
C ILE A 115 -1.00 1.03 -11.69
N ASP A 116 -1.50 2.09 -11.03
CA ASP A 116 -1.52 2.24 -9.59
C ASP A 116 -2.70 1.48 -8.95
N THR A 117 -2.66 1.34 -7.65
CA THR A 117 -3.66 0.63 -6.85
C THR A 117 -4.07 1.47 -5.64
N VAL A 118 -5.36 1.49 -5.31
CA VAL A 118 -5.85 1.90 -4.00
C VAL A 118 -6.24 0.66 -3.23
N LYS A 119 -5.69 0.51 -2.03
CA LYS A 119 -5.98 -0.57 -1.11
C LYS A 119 -6.69 -0.01 0.12
N PHE A 120 -7.80 -0.63 0.48
CA PHE A 120 -8.58 -0.31 1.67
C PHE A 120 -8.51 -1.46 2.65
N VAL A 121 -7.88 -1.25 3.82
CA VAL A 121 -7.80 -2.27 4.87
C VAL A 121 -8.95 -2.04 5.84
N SER A 122 -10.01 -2.83 5.70
CA SER A 122 -11.31 -2.67 6.39
C SER A 122 -11.40 -3.57 7.61
N GLY A 123 -11.79 -3.00 8.74
CA GLY A 123 -12.00 -3.72 10.00
C GLY A 123 -13.47 -3.79 10.42
N SER A 124 -14.40 -3.20 9.66
CA SER A 124 -15.82 -3.15 10.00
C SER A 124 -16.70 -2.88 8.78
N ILE A 125 -18.01 -3.10 8.93
CA ILE A 125 -19.01 -2.70 7.90
C ILE A 125 -18.99 -1.18 7.67
N LYS A 126 -18.80 -0.39 8.71
CA LYS A 126 -18.64 1.07 8.59
C LYS A 126 -17.48 1.48 7.69
N ASP A 127 -16.38 0.73 7.75
CA ASP A 127 -15.27 0.96 6.84
C ASP A 127 -15.66 0.65 5.39
N LEU A 128 -16.43 -0.42 5.16
CA LEU A 128 -16.92 -0.77 3.80
C LEU A 128 -17.84 0.29 3.22
N GLU A 129 -18.73 0.88 4.03
CA GLU A 129 -19.55 2.01 3.63
C GLU A 129 -18.69 3.23 3.22
N LYS A 130 -17.62 3.49 3.98
CA LYS A 130 -16.66 4.55 3.65
C LYS A 130 -15.88 4.23 2.38
N VAL A 131 -15.50 2.98 2.16
CA VAL A 131 -14.87 2.53 0.91
C VAL A 131 -15.77 2.83 -0.28
N GLU A 132 -17.06 2.49 -0.21
CA GLU A 132 -18.03 2.77 -1.27
C GLU A 132 -18.13 4.29 -1.55
N GLU A 133 -18.24 5.11 -0.51
CA GLU A 133 -18.26 6.58 -0.63
C GLU A 133 -17.02 7.11 -1.37
N ILE A 134 -15.82 6.69 -0.98
CA ILE A 134 -14.55 7.13 -1.57
C ILE A 134 -14.43 6.67 -3.02
N ILE A 135 -14.79 5.43 -3.33
CA ILE A 135 -14.77 4.90 -4.69
C ILE A 135 -15.68 5.73 -5.60
N GLN A 136 -16.87 6.06 -5.15
CA GLN A 136 -17.85 6.85 -5.92
C GLN A 136 -17.38 8.30 -6.06
N LYS A 137 -16.94 8.93 -4.97
CA LYS A 137 -16.50 10.33 -4.94
C LYS A 137 -15.37 10.62 -5.92
N TYR A 138 -14.40 9.72 -6.03
CA TYR A 138 -13.21 9.91 -6.86
C TYR A 138 -13.23 9.09 -8.15
N ASP A 139 -14.33 8.37 -8.44
CA ASP A 139 -14.51 7.50 -9.61
C ASP A 139 -13.33 6.52 -9.81
N LEU A 140 -12.85 5.95 -8.68
CA LEU A 140 -11.59 5.20 -8.64
C LEU A 140 -11.56 4.01 -9.60
N CYS A 141 -12.67 3.29 -9.72
CA CYS A 141 -12.76 2.09 -10.56
C CYS A 141 -12.61 2.35 -12.07
N LYS A 142 -12.64 3.62 -12.51
CA LYS A 142 -12.32 4.00 -13.90
C LYS A 142 -10.86 4.38 -14.09
N ARG A 143 -10.16 4.70 -13.01
CA ARG A 143 -8.84 5.33 -13.06
C ARG A 143 -7.73 4.40 -12.60
N THR A 144 -7.99 3.57 -11.60
CA THR A 144 -6.98 2.75 -10.94
C THR A 144 -7.56 1.40 -10.52
N LYS A 145 -6.71 0.50 -10.04
CA LYS A 145 -7.12 -0.77 -9.43
C LYS A 145 -7.59 -0.51 -8.01
N VAL A 146 -8.64 -1.20 -7.57
CA VAL A 146 -9.19 -1.05 -6.22
C VAL A 146 -9.26 -2.40 -5.53
N TYR A 147 -8.66 -2.47 -4.33
CA TYR A 147 -8.67 -3.66 -3.49
C TYR A 147 -9.26 -3.36 -2.12
N ILE A 148 -10.03 -4.30 -1.59
CA ILE A 148 -10.44 -4.33 -0.18
C ILE A 148 -9.74 -5.50 0.47
N SER A 149 -9.13 -5.27 1.63
CA SER A 149 -8.45 -6.29 2.42
C SER A 149 -9.03 -6.30 3.84
N PRO A 150 -9.36 -7.47 4.42
CA PRO A 150 -9.82 -7.53 5.80
C PRO A 150 -8.68 -7.22 6.78
N VAL A 151 -9.00 -6.51 7.86
CA VAL A 151 -8.18 -6.57 9.08
C VAL A 151 -8.37 -7.94 9.69
N PHE A 152 -7.31 -8.73 9.74
CA PHE A 152 -7.36 -10.10 10.24
C PHE A 152 -7.98 -10.19 11.64
N GLY A 153 -8.99 -11.03 11.79
CA GLY A 153 -9.70 -11.23 13.05
C GLY A 153 -10.76 -10.17 13.42
N ASN A 154 -10.90 -9.07 12.64
CA ASN A 154 -11.87 -8.01 12.93
C ASN A 154 -13.14 -8.10 12.08
N ILE A 155 -13.00 -8.49 10.82
CA ILE A 155 -14.12 -8.66 9.88
C ILE A 155 -13.93 -9.97 9.13
N ASP A 156 -15.04 -10.70 8.92
CA ASP A 156 -15.00 -11.91 8.10
C ASP A 156 -14.86 -11.54 6.61
N PRO A 157 -13.90 -12.14 5.88
CA PRO A 157 -13.82 -11.96 4.43
C PRO A 157 -15.13 -12.25 3.69
N ALA A 158 -15.96 -13.18 4.20
CA ALA A 158 -17.27 -13.47 3.64
C ALA A 158 -18.21 -12.27 3.70
N ASP A 159 -18.22 -11.51 4.81
CA ASP A 159 -19.05 -10.31 4.96
C ASP A 159 -18.63 -9.24 3.93
N ILE A 160 -17.32 -9.12 3.65
CA ILE A 160 -16.83 -8.20 2.60
C ILE A 160 -17.35 -8.64 1.22
N VAL A 161 -17.32 -9.95 0.92
CA VAL A 161 -17.82 -10.48 -0.36
C VAL A 161 -19.30 -10.23 -0.51
N GLU A 162 -20.11 -10.49 0.51
CA GLU A 162 -21.56 -10.23 0.45
C GLU A 162 -21.85 -8.74 0.29
N PHE A 163 -21.16 -7.86 1.03
CA PHE A 163 -21.26 -6.41 0.85
C PHE A 163 -20.93 -5.99 -0.60
N MET A 164 -19.82 -6.50 -1.16
CA MET A 164 -19.43 -6.21 -2.55
C MET A 164 -20.48 -6.68 -3.56
N LYS A 165 -21.12 -7.83 -3.34
CA LYS A 165 -22.19 -8.37 -4.19
C LYS A 165 -23.46 -7.51 -4.11
N GLU A 166 -23.91 -7.18 -2.91
CA GLU A 166 -25.10 -6.35 -2.67
C GLU A 166 -24.97 -4.96 -3.30
N ARG A 167 -23.77 -4.36 -3.19
CA ARG A 167 -23.44 -3.03 -3.75
C ARG A 167 -22.97 -3.07 -5.20
N LYS A 168 -22.94 -4.26 -5.84
CA LYS A 168 -22.53 -4.44 -7.25
C LYS A 168 -21.15 -3.86 -7.55
N MET A 169 -20.19 -4.04 -6.65
CA MET A 169 -18.84 -3.49 -6.75
C MET A 169 -17.97 -4.30 -7.74
N ASN A 170 -18.42 -4.43 -9.00
CA ASN A 170 -17.89 -5.36 -10.02
C ASN A 170 -16.40 -5.17 -10.40
N LYS A 171 -15.83 -4.00 -10.13
CA LYS A 171 -14.43 -3.68 -10.45
C LYS A 171 -13.51 -3.67 -9.24
N VAL A 172 -14.08 -3.89 -8.06
CA VAL A 172 -13.33 -4.01 -6.80
C VAL A 172 -12.92 -5.45 -6.60
N ARG A 173 -11.75 -5.69 -6.01
CA ARG A 173 -11.22 -7.02 -5.72
C ARG A 173 -11.02 -7.19 -4.22
N LEU A 174 -11.36 -8.37 -3.70
CA LEU A 174 -10.93 -8.79 -2.38
C LEU A 174 -9.47 -9.26 -2.44
N GLN A 175 -8.65 -8.80 -1.51
CA GLN A 175 -7.27 -9.23 -1.32
C GLN A 175 -7.06 -9.71 0.11
N LEU A 176 -6.76 -10.98 0.30
CA LEU A 176 -6.43 -11.53 1.60
C LEU A 176 -4.96 -11.23 1.96
N GLN A 177 -4.67 -11.13 3.25
CA GLN A 177 -3.31 -11.10 3.78
C GLN A 177 -2.76 -12.54 3.77
N LEU A 178 -2.22 -12.97 2.62
CA LEU A 178 -1.84 -14.37 2.39
C LEU A 178 -0.84 -14.91 3.42
N HIS A 179 0.05 -14.07 3.93
CA HIS A 179 1.01 -14.47 4.97
C HIS A 179 0.32 -14.98 6.24
N LYS A 180 -0.88 -14.47 6.57
CA LYS A 180 -1.68 -14.94 7.71
C LYS A 180 -2.26 -16.35 7.53
N PHE A 181 -2.27 -16.86 6.30
CA PHE A 181 -2.75 -18.20 5.97
C PHE A 181 -1.61 -19.18 5.67
N ILE A 182 -0.47 -18.68 5.19
CA ILE A 182 0.68 -19.50 4.82
C ILE A 182 1.53 -19.82 6.05
N TRP A 183 1.68 -18.86 6.95
CA TRP A 183 2.47 -18.99 8.17
C TRP A 183 1.61 -18.74 9.41
N ASP A 184 2.21 -18.94 10.58
CA ASP A 184 1.60 -18.50 11.83
C ASP A 184 1.26 -17.00 11.73
N PRO A 185 0.00 -16.59 12.04
CA PRO A 185 -0.44 -15.21 11.91
C PRO A 185 0.42 -14.18 12.67
N ASP A 186 1.11 -14.60 13.74
CA ASP A 186 1.96 -13.73 14.54
C ASP A 186 3.45 -13.79 14.14
N LYS A 187 3.78 -14.59 13.12
CA LYS A 187 5.14 -14.71 12.61
C LYS A 187 5.60 -13.40 11.98
N LYS A 188 6.79 -12.93 12.37
CA LYS A 188 7.39 -11.69 11.88
C LYS A 188 8.31 -11.95 10.70
N GLY A 189 8.38 -11.01 9.77
CA GLY A 189 9.32 -11.05 8.65
C GLY A 189 8.97 -12.06 7.54
N VAL A 190 7.67 -12.36 7.38
CA VAL A 190 7.14 -13.26 6.34
C VAL A 190 6.11 -12.56 5.50
#